data_6ec8b8a21cca5f6df94da03b6fb0a70d
#
_entry.id   6ec8b8a21cca5f6df94da03b6fb0a70d
#
_cell.length_a   1.000
_cell.length_b   1.000
_cell.length_c   1.000
_cell.angle_alpha   90.00
_cell.angle_beta   90.00
_cell.angle_gamma   90.00
#
_symmetry.space_group_name_H-M   'P 1'
#
loop_
_entity.id
_entity.type
_entity.pdbx_description
1 polymer ?
#
loop_
_entity_poly.entity_id
_entity_poly.type
_entity_poly.pdbx_seq_one_letter_code
_entity_poly.pdbx_strand_id
1 'polypeptide(L)'
;MKKVNILLSLSLSMIIALLMTRVMKKISLPNVTGYLIAGLIAGPYCLKLYNSENLDALGVITNVALGFIAFSIGGEFKLSSLKQLGAKIFVITVFEAVGASVLVITVLVLFKFPLTLALVLGAIASATAPAATLMVVRQYKAQGPVTSTLLPVVAIDDAVCLMLFSILSSVAKSLESEGGFNLYQTILKPIIEIVLSLVIGFVLGIILSIGTKFFKSRANRISLVVTAVFLGVGISDKFGLSSLLLCMAIGAALANYSAVSDPVMDGSERWTPPLFMLFFVISGAQFNFSVLKTVGAVGVIYILMRSFGKYFGAMLGCKIAGTEKTVRKYLGITLLPQAGVAIGMAQLSLTVVPEYGEQIRAVVLCATLVYELVGPLLTKLALQKAGEIKKTA
;
A
#
# COMPACT_ATOMS: atom_id res chain seq x y z
N MET A 1 22.65 -29.27 5.12
CA MET A 1 22.02 -28.63 3.95
C MET A 1 23.05 -27.74 3.27
N LYS A 2 23.26 -27.89 1.93
CA LYS A 2 24.14 -26.96 1.17
C LYS A 2 23.62 -25.52 1.37
N LYS A 3 24.50 -24.58 1.78
CA LYS A 3 24.16 -23.16 1.82
C LYS A 3 23.73 -22.75 0.40
N VAL A 4 22.44 -22.52 0.20
CA VAL A 4 21.96 -22.02 -1.09
C VAL A 4 22.47 -20.58 -1.23
N ASN A 5 23.15 -20.30 -2.35
CA ASN A 5 23.65 -18.95 -2.58
C ASN A 5 22.49 -17.99 -2.77
N ILE A 6 22.43 -16.95 -1.94
CA ILE A 6 21.31 -15.97 -1.89
C ILE A 6 21.07 -15.31 -3.25
N LEU A 7 22.15 -15.00 -4.00
CA LEU A 7 22.03 -14.40 -5.33
C LEU A 7 21.43 -15.36 -6.35
N LEU A 8 21.78 -16.65 -6.25
CA LEU A 8 21.19 -17.68 -7.10
C LEU A 8 19.69 -17.85 -6.79
N SER A 9 19.33 -17.87 -5.50
CA SER A 9 17.94 -17.95 -5.08
C SER A 9 17.12 -16.75 -5.59
N LEU A 10 17.64 -15.53 -5.47
CA LEU A 10 17.01 -14.32 -5.99
C LEU A 10 16.84 -14.40 -7.51
N SER A 11 17.91 -14.78 -8.25
CA SER A 11 17.86 -14.88 -9.71
C SER A 11 16.81 -15.89 -10.19
N LEU A 12 16.79 -17.09 -9.58
CA LEU A 12 15.80 -18.13 -9.92
C LEU A 12 14.38 -17.66 -9.61
N SER A 13 14.17 -17.01 -8.46
CA SER A 13 12.85 -16.47 -8.08
C SER A 13 12.38 -15.38 -9.03
N MET A 14 13.30 -14.51 -9.50
CA MET A 14 12.97 -13.48 -10.50
C MET A 14 12.61 -14.10 -11.85
N ILE A 15 13.27 -15.19 -12.24
CA ILE A 15 12.90 -15.93 -13.47
C ILE A 15 11.49 -16.50 -13.33
N ILE A 16 11.18 -17.15 -12.19
CA ILE A 16 9.83 -17.66 -11.93
C ILE A 16 8.81 -16.51 -11.94
N ALA A 17 9.13 -15.38 -11.32
CA ALA A 17 8.27 -14.19 -11.30
C ALA A 17 7.98 -13.65 -12.71
N LEU A 18 9.00 -13.55 -13.56
CA LEU A 18 8.84 -13.14 -14.96
C LEU A 18 7.98 -14.12 -15.77
N LEU A 19 8.13 -15.43 -15.56
CA LEU A 19 7.28 -16.44 -16.19
C LEU A 19 5.82 -16.30 -15.71
N MET A 20 5.62 -16.09 -14.42
CA MET A 20 4.29 -15.87 -13.83
C MET A 20 3.59 -14.64 -14.37
N THR A 21 4.31 -13.57 -14.74
CA THR A 21 3.67 -12.40 -15.38
C THR A 21 2.98 -12.75 -16.70
N ARG A 22 3.54 -13.70 -17.48
CA ARG A 22 2.89 -14.17 -18.71
C ARG A 22 1.61 -14.96 -18.41
N VAL A 23 1.61 -15.74 -17.33
CA VAL A 23 0.42 -16.50 -16.88
C VAL A 23 -0.64 -15.51 -16.42
N MET A 24 -0.27 -14.54 -15.57
CA MET A 24 -1.19 -13.51 -15.06
C MET A 24 -1.81 -12.70 -16.19
N LYS A 25 -1.02 -12.32 -17.20
CA LYS A 25 -1.54 -11.61 -18.38
C LYS A 25 -2.60 -12.40 -19.14
N LYS A 26 -2.43 -13.74 -19.27
CA LYS A 26 -3.42 -14.60 -19.95
C LYS A 26 -4.76 -14.66 -19.21
N ILE A 27 -4.74 -14.60 -17.89
CA ILE A 27 -5.94 -14.66 -17.04
C ILE A 27 -6.41 -13.26 -16.59
N SER A 28 -5.82 -12.20 -17.18
CA SER A 28 -6.17 -10.80 -16.93
C SER A 28 -6.04 -10.38 -15.44
N LEU A 29 -5.03 -10.91 -14.75
CA LEU A 29 -4.66 -10.53 -13.39
C LEU A 29 -3.44 -9.61 -13.36
N PRO A 30 -3.29 -8.77 -12.31
CA PRO A 30 -2.11 -7.93 -12.11
C PRO A 30 -0.82 -8.73 -11.94
N ASN A 31 0.31 -8.15 -12.36
CA ASN A 31 1.62 -8.79 -12.22
C ASN A 31 2.02 -9.07 -10.77
N VAL A 32 1.54 -8.23 -9.83
CA VAL A 32 1.80 -8.36 -8.39
C VAL A 32 1.37 -9.74 -7.87
N THR A 33 0.19 -10.20 -8.26
CA THR A 33 -0.30 -11.55 -7.92
C THR A 33 0.67 -12.63 -8.41
N GLY A 34 1.20 -12.46 -9.62
CA GLY A 34 2.22 -13.36 -10.18
C GLY A 34 3.52 -13.39 -9.38
N TYR A 35 3.97 -12.22 -8.91
CA TYR A 35 5.17 -12.09 -8.08
C TYR A 35 5.00 -12.76 -6.72
N LEU A 36 3.84 -12.59 -6.07
CA LEU A 36 3.52 -13.27 -4.81
C LEU A 36 3.49 -14.79 -4.97
N ILE A 37 2.83 -15.29 -6.02
CA ILE A 37 2.78 -16.73 -6.33
C ILE A 37 4.19 -17.26 -6.62
N ALA A 38 5.00 -16.52 -7.37
CA ALA A 38 6.40 -16.90 -7.60
C ALA A 38 7.20 -16.99 -6.30
N GLY A 39 6.96 -16.08 -5.35
CA GLY A 39 7.51 -16.12 -4.01
C GLY A 39 7.07 -17.35 -3.23
N LEU A 40 5.78 -17.68 -3.24
CA LEU A 40 5.25 -18.91 -2.63
C LEU A 40 5.92 -20.16 -3.20
N ILE A 41 6.09 -20.24 -4.53
CA ILE A 41 6.77 -21.36 -5.21
C ILE A 41 8.26 -21.42 -4.81
N ALA A 42 8.95 -20.28 -4.78
CA ALA A 42 10.37 -20.20 -4.42
C ALA A 42 10.61 -20.42 -2.90
N GLY A 43 9.58 -20.21 -2.09
CA GLY A 43 9.60 -20.23 -0.64
C GLY A 43 9.92 -21.59 -0.01
N PRO A 44 9.98 -21.63 1.34
CA PRO A 44 10.37 -22.81 2.11
C PRO A 44 9.44 -24.01 1.94
N TYR A 45 8.21 -23.78 1.52
CA TYR A 45 7.18 -24.84 1.42
C TYR A 45 7.16 -25.56 0.07
N CYS A 46 7.74 -24.98 -0.99
CA CYS A 46 7.72 -25.58 -2.33
C CYS A 46 9.15 -25.88 -2.82
N LEU A 47 9.83 -24.98 -3.50
CA LEU A 47 11.17 -25.22 -4.06
C LEU A 47 12.31 -25.07 -3.04
N LYS A 48 12.04 -24.53 -1.85
CA LYS A 48 13.01 -24.33 -0.76
C LYS A 48 14.28 -23.59 -1.21
N LEU A 49 14.13 -22.60 -2.09
CA LEU A 49 15.24 -21.75 -2.56
C LEU A 49 15.74 -20.81 -1.46
N TYR A 50 14.91 -20.55 -0.43
CA TYR A 50 15.24 -19.72 0.71
C TYR A 50 15.19 -20.52 2.01
N ASN A 51 16.10 -20.21 2.91
CA ASN A 51 16.01 -20.56 4.33
C ASN A 51 15.63 -19.30 5.14
N SER A 52 15.27 -19.47 6.42
CA SER A 52 14.85 -18.35 7.27
C SER A 52 15.91 -17.26 7.39
N GLU A 53 17.19 -17.62 7.57
CA GLU A 53 18.30 -16.66 7.67
C GLU A 53 18.43 -15.81 6.40
N ASN A 54 18.27 -16.41 5.22
CA ASN A 54 18.34 -15.69 3.95
C ASN A 54 17.15 -14.73 3.79
N LEU A 55 15.95 -15.12 4.21
CA LEU A 55 14.76 -14.26 4.14
C LEU A 55 14.88 -13.05 5.07
N ASP A 56 15.41 -13.24 6.27
CA ASP A 56 15.64 -12.15 7.22
C ASP A 56 16.66 -11.14 6.69
N ALA A 57 17.77 -11.62 6.09
CA ALA A 57 18.76 -10.76 5.46
C ALA A 57 18.21 -9.94 4.29
N LEU A 58 17.18 -10.46 3.60
CA LEU A 58 16.50 -9.75 2.50
C LEU A 58 15.51 -8.68 2.96
N GLY A 59 15.23 -8.59 4.27
CA GLY A 59 14.36 -7.57 4.86
C GLY A 59 14.77 -6.14 4.48
N VAL A 60 16.07 -5.88 4.30
CA VAL A 60 16.58 -4.57 3.84
C VAL A 60 16.00 -4.20 2.47
N ILE A 61 15.92 -5.14 1.53
CA ILE A 61 15.35 -4.91 0.19
C ILE A 61 13.86 -4.55 0.32
N THR A 62 13.14 -5.25 1.20
CA THR A 62 11.72 -5.00 1.48
C THR A 62 11.50 -3.59 2.02
N ASN A 63 12.27 -3.17 3.03
CA ASN A 63 12.15 -1.84 3.64
C ASN A 63 12.46 -0.71 2.65
N VAL A 64 13.50 -0.87 1.84
CA VAL A 64 13.86 0.09 0.79
C VAL A 64 12.78 0.16 -0.29
N ALA A 65 12.24 -0.98 -0.72
CA ALA A 65 11.15 -1.01 -1.70
C ALA A 65 9.90 -0.27 -1.19
N LEU A 66 9.56 -0.45 0.08
CA LEU A 66 8.47 0.30 0.73
C LEU A 66 8.76 1.79 0.79
N GLY A 67 9.99 2.18 1.07
CA GLY A 67 10.44 3.58 1.02
C GLY A 67 10.22 4.19 -0.38
N PHE A 68 10.55 3.46 -1.46
CA PHE A 68 10.30 3.92 -2.83
C PHE A 68 8.82 3.97 -3.18
N ILE A 69 8.01 3.02 -2.72
CA ILE A 69 6.55 3.07 -2.88
C ILE A 69 6.01 4.33 -2.23
N ALA A 70 6.36 4.60 -0.98
CA ALA A 70 5.92 5.80 -0.25
C ALA A 70 6.43 7.10 -0.90
N PHE A 71 7.68 7.12 -1.39
CA PHE A 71 8.23 8.26 -2.14
C PHE A 71 7.43 8.53 -3.42
N SER A 72 7.10 7.50 -4.19
CA SER A 72 6.30 7.66 -5.42
C SER A 72 4.90 8.19 -5.12
N ILE A 73 4.24 7.66 -4.07
CA ILE A 73 2.95 8.16 -3.59
C ILE A 73 3.05 9.64 -3.18
N GLY A 74 4.12 10.00 -2.45
CA GLY A 74 4.41 11.39 -2.10
C GLY A 74 4.51 12.31 -3.32
N GLY A 75 5.08 11.80 -4.41
CA GLY A 75 5.19 12.51 -5.69
C GLY A 75 3.84 12.93 -6.31
N GLU A 76 2.77 12.19 -6.04
CA GLU A 76 1.41 12.53 -6.48
C GLU A 76 0.83 13.75 -5.72
N PHE A 77 1.41 14.13 -4.57
CA PHE A 77 0.99 15.28 -3.74
C PHE A 77 1.46 16.63 -4.31
N LYS A 78 1.23 16.86 -5.60
CA LYS A 78 1.46 18.15 -6.23
C LYS A 78 0.32 19.09 -5.87
N LEU A 79 0.58 20.11 -5.05
CA LEU A 79 -0.44 21.06 -4.54
C LEU A 79 -1.26 21.72 -5.66
N SER A 80 -0.64 21.98 -6.80
CA SER A 80 -1.34 22.51 -7.99
C SER A 80 -2.41 21.54 -8.50
N SER A 81 -2.10 20.25 -8.57
CA SER A 81 -3.02 19.19 -9.01
C SER A 81 -4.12 18.94 -7.98
N LEU A 82 -3.76 18.90 -6.69
CA LEU A 82 -4.71 18.73 -5.59
C LEU A 82 -5.75 19.87 -5.55
N LYS A 83 -5.32 21.12 -5.79
CA LYS A 83 -6.24 22.26 -5.88
C LYS A 83 -7.24 22.13 -7.05
N GLN A 84 -6.81 21.54 -8.17
CA GLN A 84 -7.68 21.32 -9.34
C GLN A 84 -8.68 20.18 -9.10
N LEU A 85 -8.31 19.13 -8.34
CA LEU A 85 -9.21 18.00 -8.02
C LEU A 85 -10.39 18.40 -7.13
N GLY A 86 -10.22 19.47 -6.35
CA GLY A 86 -11.25 20.05 -5.50
C GLY A 86 -11.50 19.27 -4.20
N ALA A 87 -12.06 19.98 -3.23
CA ALA A 87 -12.35 19.42 -1.89
C ALA A 87 -13.28 18.18 -1.91
N LYS A 88 -14.11 18.03 -2.94
CA LYS A 88 -15.03 16.91 -3.08
C LYS A 88 -14.33 15.55 -3.13
N ILE A 89 -13.25 15.46 -3.91
CA ILE A 89 -12.48 14.22 -4.06
C ILE A 89 -11.81 13.85 -2.74
N PHE A 90 -11.20 14.84 -2.08
CA PHE A 90 -10.57 14.62 -0.77
C PHE A 90 -11.58 14.12 0.28
N VAL A 91 -12.76 14.73 0.36
CA VAL A 91 -13.84 14.29 1.25
C VAL A 91 -14.22 12.83 0.96
N ILE A 92 -14.43 12.47 -0.30
CA ILE A 92 -14.79 11.10 -0.69
C ILE A 92 -13.71 10.12 -0.25
N THR A 93 -12.43 10.42 -0.53
CA THR A 93 -11.30 9.56 -0.20
C THR A 93 -11.15 9.35 1.31
N VAL A 94 -11.25 10.42 2.09
CA VAL A 94 -11.17 10.31 3.55
C VAL A 94 -12.33 9.47 4.12
N PHE A 95 -13.55 9.71 3.67
CA PHE A 95 -14.71 8.97 4.19
C PHE A 95 -14.69 7.48 3.80
N GLU A 96 -14.21 7.14 2.60
CA GLU A 96 -14.13 5.73 2.18
C GLU A 96 -13.02 4.99 2.93
N ALA A 97 -11.84 5.62 3.12
CA ALA A 97 -10.73 5.05 3.84
C ALA A 97 -11.03 4.88 5.34
N VAL A 98 -11.53 5.94 6.00
CA VAL A 98 -11.92 5.91 7.40
C VAL A 98 -13.11 4.96 7.63
N GLY A 99 -14.08 4.92 6.71
CA GLY A 99 -15.21 4.01 6.78
C GLY A 99 -14.81 2.54 6.80
N ALA A 100 -13.84 2.16 5.95
CA ALA A 100 -13.28 0.81 5.95
C ALA A 100 -12.54 0.51 7.26
N SER A 101 -11.69 1.44 7.70
CA SER A 101 -10.90 1.32 8.92
C SER A 101 -11.79 1.15 10.16
N VAL A 102 -12.73 2.07 10.36
CA VAL A 102 -13.61 2.07 11.53
C VAL A 102 -14.48 0.81 11.58
N LEU A 103 -15.06 0.39 10.44
CA LEU A 103 -15.91 -0.80 10.43
C LEU A 103 -15.14 -2.07 10.76
N VAL A 104 -13.94 -2.25 10.22
CA VAL A 104 -13.10 -3.40 10.52
C VAL A 104 -12.69 -3.41 11.99
N ILE A 105 -12.22 -2.28 12.53
CA ILE A 105 -11.84 -2.15 13.95
C ILE A 105 -13.04 -2.49 14.84
N THR A 106 -14.17 -1.83 14.61
CA THR A 106 -15.37 -1.98 15.45
C THR A 106 -15.82 -3.44 15.49
N VAL A 107 -15.92 -4.10 14.35
CA VAL A 107 -16.41 -5.49 14.30
C VAL A 107 -15.39 -6.45 14.91
N LEU A 108 -14.09 -6.30 14.66
CA LEU A 108 -13.09 -7.15 15.30
C LEU A 108 -13.10 -7.01 16.83
N VAL A 109 -13.22 -5.79 17.35
CA VAL A 109 -13.33 -5.54 18.80
C VAL A 109 -14.62 -6.12 19.37
N LEU A 110 -15.75 -6.01 18.68
CA LEU A 110 -17.03 -6.63 19.10
C LEU A 110 -16.93 -8.17 19.17
N PHE A 111 -16.15 -8.78 18.29
CA PHE A 111 -15.86 -10.22 18.34
C PHE A 111 -14.73 -10.58 19.32
N LYS A 112 -14.32 -9.62 20.17
CA LYS A 112 -13.30 -9.81 21.24
C LYS A 112 -11.90 -10.14 20.74
N PHE A 113 -11.55 -9.72 19.52
CA PHE A 113 -10.16 -9.78 19.07
C PHE A 113 -9.33 -8.67 19.73
N PRO A 114 -8.01 -8.86 19.90
CA PRO A 114 -7.12 -7.88 20.49
C PRO A 114 -7.20 -6.53 19.78
N LEU A 115 -7.23 -5.44 20.56
CA LEU A 115 -7.35 -4.08 20.03
C LEU A 115 -6.16 -3.71 19.11
N THR A 116 -4.96 -4.14 19.46
CA THR A 116 -3.74 -3.92 18.67
C THR A 116 -3.84 -4.56 17.28
N LEU A 117 -4.28 -5.82 17.22
CA LEU A 117 -4.57 -6.51 15.95
C LEU A 117 -5.68 -5.78 15.15
N ALA A 118 -6.75 -5.38 15.81
CA ALA A 118 -7.89 -4.69 15.16
C ALA A 118 -7.48 -3.33 14.59
N LEU A 119 -6.67 -2.55 15.31
CA LEU A 119 -6.18 -1.25 14.87
C LEU A 119 -5.32 -1.36 13.61
N VAL A 120 -4.37 -2.30 13.60
CA VAL A 120 -3.47 -2.47 12.44
C VAL A 120 -4.22 -3.04 11.23
N LEU A 121 -5.06 -4.06 11.41
CA LEU A 121 -5.91 -4.57 10.33
C LEU A 121 -6.88 -3.51 9.80
N GLY A 122 -7.50 -2.73 10.68
CA GLY A 122 -8.37 -1.63 10.29
C GLY A 122 -7.63 -0.55 9.50
N ALA A 123 -6.41 -0.21 9.90
CA ALA A 123 -5.56 0.70 9.14
C ALA A 123 -5.29 0.17 7.72
N ILE A 124 -4.88 -1.09 7.61
CA ILE A 124 -4.59 -1.74 6.31
C ILE A 124 -5.85 -1.87 5.45
N ALA A 125 -7.03 -1.98 6.08
CA ALA A 125 -8.31 -2.07 5.37
C ALA A 125 -8.65 -0.82 4.53
N SER A 126 -8.07 0.32 4.85
CA SER A 126 -8.26 1.56 4.08
C SER A 126 -7.61 1.50 2.68
N ALA A 127 -6.57 0.70 2.46
CA ALA A 127 -5.82 0.66 1.19
C ALA A 127 -6.63 0.14 0.00
N THR A 128 -6.49 0.78 -1.16
CA THR A 128 -7.03 0.32 -2.46
C THR A 128 -5.89 0.04 -3.44
N ALA A 129 -6.07 -0.92 -4.35
CA ALA A 129 -5.12 -1.20 -5.41
C ALA A 129 -5.45 -0.43 -6.70
N PRO A 130 -4.69 0.60 -7.06
CA PRO A 130 -4.92 1.38 -8.27
C PRO A 130 -4.86 0.53 -9.54
N ALA A 131 -3.85 -0.34 -9.63
CA ALA A 131 -3.52 -1.09 -10.84
C ALA A 131 -4.67 -1.96 -11.36
N ALA A 132 -5.34 -2.69 -10.48
CA ALA A 132 -6.44 -3.58 -10.84
C ALA A 132 -7.65 -2.80 -11.40
N THR A 133 -8.00 -1.69 -10.75
CA THR A 133 -9.10 -0.82 -11.16
C THR A 133 -8.79 -0.09 -12.48
N LEU A 134 -7.58 0.49 -12.59
CA LEU A 134 -7.12 1.17 -13.80
C LEU A 134 -7.06 0.23 -15.01
N MET A 135 -6.67 -1.03 -14.81
CA MET A 135 -6.66 -2.05 -15.84
C MET A 135 -8.07 -2.25 -16.43
N VAL A 136 -9.10 -2.35 -15.58
CA VAL A 136 -10.49 -2.49 -16.03
C VAL A 136 -10.94 -1.26 -16.80
N VAL A 137 -10.69 -0.05 -16.25
CA VAL A 137 -11.05 1.22 -16.92
C VAL A 137 -10.42 1.31 -18.31
N ARG A 138 -9.12 1.00 -18.43
CA ARG A 138 -8.39 1.04 -19.71
C ARG A 138 -8.83 -0.06 -20.67
N GLN A 139 -9.00 -1.29 -20.21
CA GLN A 139 -9.37 -2.44 -21.02
C GLN A 139 -10.75 -2.27 -21.65
N TYR A 140 -11.71 -1.73 -20.91
CA TYR A 140 -13.08 -1.54 -21.38
C TYR A 140 -13.36 -0.11 -21.84
N LYS A 141 -12.33 0.77 -21.85
CA LYS A 141 -12.45 2.19 -22.25
C LYS A 141 -13.62 2.88 -21.55
N ALA A 142 -13.77 2.60 -20.25
CA ALA A 142 -14.84 3.16 -19.45
C ALA A 142 -14.75 4.69 -19.38
N GLN A 143 -15.87 5.39 -19.56
CA GLN A 143 -15.96 6.84 -19.53
C GLN A 143 -17.29 7.27 -18.93
N GLY A 144 -17.23 8.14 -17.91
CA GLY A 144 -18.41 8.67 -17.25
C GLY A 144 -18.12 9.23 -15.85
N PRO A 145 -19.15 9.67 -15.11
CA PRO A 145 -18.99 10.33 -13.83
C PRO A 145 -18.38 9.43 -12.72
N VAL A 146 -18.60 8.11 -12.75
CA VAL A 146 -17.97 7.18 -11.81
C VAL A 146 -16.48 7.09 -12.10
N THR A 147 -16.09 6.86 -13.38
CA THR A 147 -14.70 6.77 -13.80
C THR A 147 -13.93 8.06 -13.53
N SER A 148 -14.51 9.23 -13.83
CA SER A 148 -13.88 10.54 -13.61
C SER A 148 -13.69 10.87 -12.13
N THR A 149 -14.53 10.32 -11.24
CA THR A 149 -14.36 10.45 -9.79
C THR A 149 -13.39 9.40 -9.24
N LEU A 150 -13.44 8.18 -9.76
CA LEU A 150 -12.62 7.05 -9.32
C LEU A 150 -11.12 7.30 -9.47
N LEU A 151 -10.69 7.80 -10.63
CA LEU A 151 -9.26 7.99 -10.92
C LEU A 151 -8.57 8.93 -9.91
N PRO A 152 -9.11 10.13 -9.60
CA PRO A 152 -8.54 11.00 -8.59
C PRO A 152 -8.65 10.44 -7.16
N VAL A 153 -9.76 9.76 -6.82
CA VAL A 153 -9.92 9.14 -5.49
C VAL A 153 -8.82 8.12 -5.25
N VAL A 154 -8.60 7.22 -6.20
CA VAL A 154 -7.56 6.18 -6.08
C VAL A 154 -6.15 6.77 -6.00
N ALA A 155 -5.89 7.87 -6.71
CA ALA A 155 -4.59 8.54 -6.65
C ALA A 155 -4.27 9.13 -5.25
N ILE A 156 -5.29 9.57 -4.50
CA ILE A 156 -5.11 10.15 -3.16
C ILE A 156 -5.23 9.07 -2.07
N ASP A 157 -5.94 7.98 -2.32
CA ASP A 157 -6.27 6.94 -1.34
C ASP A 157 -5.02 6.33 -0.68
N ASP A 158 -4.01 6.03 -1.46
CA ASP A 158 -2.76 5.45 -0.96
C ASP A 158 -2.11 6.31 0.14
N ALA A 159 -2.19 7.62 -0.01
CA ALA A 159 -1.64 8.53 1.00
C ALA A 159 -2.51 8.64 2.26
N VAL A 160 -3.83 8.70 2.10
CA VAL A 160 -4.75 8.67 3.26
C VAL A 160 -4.57 7.37 4.03
N CYS A 161 -4.42 6.26 3.31
CA CYS A 161 -4.14 4.94 3.86
C CYS A 161 -2.82 4.90 4.64
N LEU A 162 -1.72 5.42 4.08
CA LEU A 162 -0.43 5.46 4.77
C LEU A 162 -0.47 6.34 6.02
N MET A 163 -1.19 7.46 5.99
CA MET A 163 -1.41 8.30 7.18
C MET A 163 -2.19 7.54 8.25
N LEU A 164 -3.31 6.89 7.89
CA LEU A 164 -4.10 6.08 8.82
C LEU A 164 -3.27 4.95 9.41
N PHE A 165 -2.49 4.24 8.58
CA PHE A 165 -1.63 3.17 9.05
C PHE A 165 -0.59 3.69 10.04
N SER A 166 0.07 4.79 9.76
CA SER A 166 1.08 5.36 10.65
C SER A 166 0.47 5.79 11.99
N ILE A 167 -0.71 6.41 11.98
CA ILE A 167 -1.42 6.81 13.20
C ILE A 167 -1.84 5.59 14.02
N LEU A 168 -2.57 4.67 13.42
CA LEU A 168 -3.14 3.53 14.13
C LEU A 168 -2.09 2.51 14.58
N SER A 169 -1.03 2.31 13.79
CA SER A 169 0.10 1.45 14.19
C SER A 169 0.93 2.06 15.31
N SER A 170 1.11 3.38 15.34
CA SER A 170 1.76 4.05 16.47
C SER A 170 0.94 3.91 17.76
N VAL A 171 -0.39 4.02 17.67
CA VAL A 171 -1.29 3.75 18.81
C VAL A 171 -1.21 2.27 19.23
N ALA A 172 -1.25 1.34 18.29
CA ALA A 172 -1.15 -0.09 18.56
C ALA A 172 0.16 -0.44 19.28
N LYS A 173 1.30 0.08 18.78
CA LYS A 173 2.62 -0.09 19.39
C LYS A 173 2.69 0.46 20.82
N SER A 174 2.03 1.60 21.06
CA SER A 174 1.97 2.20 22.40
C SER A 174 1.16 1.37 23.39
N LEU A 175 0.13 0.65 22.93
CA LEU A 175 -0.68 -0.24 23.78
C LEU A 175 0.05 -1.52 24.17
N GLU A 176 1.02 -1.98 23.37
CA GLU A 176 1.85 -3.15 23.69
C GLU A 176 3.01 -2.84 24.64
N SER A 177 3.36 -1.56 24.85
CA SER A 177 4.44 -1.20 25.77
C SER A 177 4.04 -1.44 27.22
N GLU A 178 4.87 -2.19 27.98
CA GLU A 178 4.68 -2.50 29.40
C GLU A 178 4.68 -1.21 30.24
N GLY A 179 3.53 -0.75 30.72
CA GLY A 179 3.49 0.46 31.56
C GLY A 179 2.09 1.00 31.86
N GLY A 180 1.04 0.38 31.36
CA GLY A 180 -0.33 0.88 31.51
C GLY A 180 -0.61 2.13 30.67
N PHE A 181 -1.84 2.65 30.72
CA PHE A 181 -2.23 3.84 29.97
C PHE A 181 -1.44 5.07 30.43
N ASN A 182 -0.43 5.45 29.71
CA ASN A 182 0.33 6.67 29.90
C ASN A 182 0.03 7.63 28.73
N LEU A 183 -0.61 8.76 29.02
CA LEU A 183 -1.01 9.76 28.01
C LEU A 183 0.16 10.18 27.12
N TYR A 184 1.37 10.27 27.68
CA TYR A 184 2.56 10.60 26.91
C TYR A 184 2.91 9.49 25.90
N GLN A 185 2.93 8.23 26.34
CA GLN A 185 3.33 7.11 25.47
C GLN A 185 2.23 6.75 24.46
N THR A 186 0.95 6.85 24.85
CA THR A 186 -0.18 6.41 24.03
C THR A 186 -0.62 7.46 23.00
N ILE A 187 -0.47 8.76 23.32
CA ILE A 187 -0.97 9.83 22.44
C ILE A 187 0.17 10.74 21.98
N LEU A 188 0.96 11.29 22.90
CA LEU A 188 1.93 12.34 22.59
C LEU A 188 3.11 11.80 21.77
N LYS A 189 3.65 10.66 22.14
CA LYS A 189 4.78 10.01 21.45
C LYS A 189 4.44 9.66 20.00
N PRO A 190 3.31 8.99 19.66
CA PRO A 190 2.89 8.77 18.27
C PRO A 190 2.74 10.07 17.46
N ILE A 191 2.16 11.11 18.06
CA ILE A 191 2.04 12.42 17.38
C ILE A 191 3.42 12.99 17.06
N ILE A 192 4.35 12.95 18.03
CA ILE A 192 5.72 13.41 17.83
C ILE A 192 6.42 12.62 16.73
N GLU A 193 6.31 11.28 16.73
CA GLU A 193 6.88 10.40 15.70
C GLU A 193 6.35 10.75 14.30
N ILE A 194 5.04 11.00 14.16
CA ILE A 194 4.42 11.41 12.91
C ILE A 194 4.93 12.77 12.45
N VAL A 195 4.90 13.76 13.34
CA VAL A 195 5.35 15.13 13.03
C VAL A 195 6.83 15.14 12.65
N LEU A 196 7.69 14.47 13.42
CA LEU A 196 9.12 14.37 13.12
C LEU A 196 9.37 13.66 11.78
N SER A 197 8.64 12.56 11.48
CA SER A 197 8.75 11.88 10.21
C SER A 197 8.44 12.81 9.04
N LEU A 198 7.36 13.57 9.13
CA LEU A 198 6.95 14.53 8.10
C LEU A 198 7.94 15.68 7.95
N VAL A 199 8.39 16.26 9.06
CA VAL A 199 9.35 17.39 9.06
C VAL A 199 10.69 16.96 8.50
N ILE A 200 11.27 15.85 8.97
CA ILE A 200 12.55 15.34 8.48
C ILE A 200 12.44 14.98 7.01
N GLY A 201 11.38 14.28 6.62
CA GLY A 201 11.13 13.94 5.22
C GLY A 201 10.99 15.17 4.33
N PHE A 202 10.28 16.20 4.78
CA PHE A 202 10.15 17.46 4.07
C PHE A 202 11.50 18.16 3.89
N VAL A 203 12.32 18.24 4.94
CA VAL A 203 13.68 18.83 4.87
C VAL A 203 14.55 18.05 3.89
N LEU A 204 14.58 16.71 3.96
CA LEU A 204 15.32 15.87 3.01
C LEU A 204 14.81 16.06 1.58
N GLY A 205 13.52 16.21 1.38
CA GLY A 205 12.92 16.49 0.06
C GLY A 205 13.30 17.86 -0.50
N ILE A 206 13.41 18.88 0.35
CA ILE A 206 13.96 20.20 -0.03
C ILE A 206 15.43 20.06 -0.45
N ILE A 207 16.26 19.37 0.34
CA ILE A 207 17.67 19.11 0.03
C ILE A 207 17.79 18.37 -1.32
N LEU A 208 16.96 17.35 -1.52
CA LEU A 208 16.87 16.63 -2.80
C LEU A 208 16.50 17.57 -3.95
N SER A 209 15.49 18.43 -3.75
CA SER A 209 15.05 19.42 -4.77
C SER A 209 16.16 20.39 -5.15
N ILE A 210 16.93 20.86 -4.16
CA ILE A 210 18.12 21.70 -4.40
C ILE A 210 19.18 20.90 -5.16
N GLY A 211 19.46 19.68 -4.75
CA GLY A 211 20.43 18.79 -5.40
C GLY A 211 20.13 18.56 -6.89
N THR A 212 18.83 18.49 -7.28
CA THR A 212 18.45 18.34 -8.70
C THR A 212 18.82 19.53 -9.58
N LYS A 213 19.10 20.71 -9.01
CA LYS A 213 19.58 21.90 -9.73
C LYS A 213 21.06 21.78 -10.07
N PHE A 214 21.85 21.20 -9.14
CA PHE A 214 23.29 21.01 -9.32
C PHE A 214 23.58 19.81 -10.23
N PHE A 215 22.90 18.70 -10.02
CA PHE A 215 23.09 17.47 -10.76
C PHE A 215 22.07 17.36 -11.91
N LYS A 216 22.50 17.69 -13.14
CA LYS A 216 21.61 17.80 -14.30
C LYS A 216 21.42 16.48 -15.05
N SER A 217 22.38 15.54 -14.96
CA SER A 217 22.27 14.26 -15.65
C SER A 217 21.17 13.37 -15.06
N ARG A 218 20.49 12.61 -15.90
CA ARG A 218 19.44 11.68 -15.46
C ARG A 218 19.95 10.66 -14.44
N ALA A 219 21.14 10.10 -14.68
CA ALA A 219 21.75 9.13 -13.78
C ALA A 219 21.99 9.72 -12.39
N ASN A 220 22.58 10.94 -12.31
CA ASN A 220 22.84 11.60 -11.04
C ASN A 220 21.55 11.94 -10.29
N ARG A 221 20.49 12.36 -10.98
CA ARG A 221 19.19 12.62 -10.36
C ARG A 221 18.54 11.37 -9.78
N ILE A 222 18.63 10.23 -10.48
CA ILE A 222 18.17 8.94 -9.94
C ILE A 222 19.02 8.57 -8.71
N SER A 223 20.35 8.72 -8.77
CA SER A 223 21.23 8.45 -7.63
C SER A 223 20.88 9.33 -6.42
N LEU A 224 20.54 10.60 -6.62
CA LEU A 224 20.06 11.48 -5.55
C LEU A 224 18.78 10.97 -4.93
N VAL A 225 17.79 10.53 -5.73
CA VAL A 225 16.55 9.95 -5.22
C VAL A 225 16.84 8.68 -4.41
N VAL A 226 17.68 7.78 -4.94
CA VAL A 226 18.10 6.56 -4.22
C VAL A 226 18.73 6.92 -2.89
N THR A 227 19.67 7.89 -2.88
CA THR A 227 20.33 8.36 -1.66
C THR A 227 19.32 8.93 -0.65
N ALA A 228 18.39 9.76 -1.11
CA ALA A 228 17.39 10.37 -0.24
C ALA A 228 16.44 9.33 0.39
N VAL A 229 15.98 8.34 -0.39
CA VAL A 229 15.12 7.26 0.11
C VAL A 229 15.88 6.37 1.09
N PHE A 230 17.13 5.96 0.76
CA PHE A 230 17.96 5.15 1.67
C PHE A 230 18.24 5.89 2.97
N LEU A 231 18.56 7.18 2.91
CA LEU A 231 18.77 8.01 4.09
C LEU A 231 17.48 8.13 4.90
N GLY A 232 16.34 8.31 4.23
CA GLY A 232 15.04 8.39 4.88
C GLY A 232 14.67 7.10 5.62
N VAL A 233 14.83 5.94 4.97
CA VAL A 233 14.61 4.62 5.59
C VAL A 233 15.57 4.41 6.75
N GLY A 234 16.87 4.70 6.57
CA GLY A 234 17.88 4.53 7.61
C GLY A 234 17.66 5.43 8.84
N ILE A 235 17.26 6.69 8.63
CA ILE A 235 16.88 7.59 9.73
C ILE A 235 15.66 7.07 10.47
N SER A 236 14.64 6.63 9.73
CA SER A 236 13.42 6.10 10.33
C SER A 236 13.71 4.88 11.21
N ASP A 237 14.50 3.94 10.71
CA ASP A 237 14.89 2.73 11.43
C ASP A 237 15.67 3.07 12.71
N LYS A 238 16.66 3.97 12.60
CA LYS A 238 17.51 4.37 13.74
C LYS A 238 16.73 5.10 14.85
N PHE A 239 15.77 5.95 14.50
CA PHE A 239 15.05 6.79 15.45
C PHE A 239 13.63 6.30 15.78
N GLY A 240 13.20 5.15 15.25
CA GLY A 240 11.88 4.59 15.46
C GLY A 240 10.74 5.40 14.83
N LEU A 241 11.04 6.11 13.73
CA LEU A 241 10.09 6.95 13.00
C LEU A 241 9.36 6.14 11.90
N SER A 242 8.28 6.71 11.35
CA SER A 242 7.57 6.11 10.23
C SER A 242 8.33 6.31 8.92
N SER A 243 8.93 5.23 8.39
CA SER A 243 9.63 5.26 7.09
C SER A 243 8.69 5.62 5.93
N LEU A 244 7.42 5.20 6.00
CA LEU A 244 6.42 5.51 5.00
C LEU A 244 6.11 7.00 4.95
N LEU A 245 5.80 7.63 6.10
CA LEU A 245 5.52 9.07 6.17
C LEU A 245 6.74 9.89 5.79
N LEU A 246 7.93 9.49 6.24
CA LEU A 246 9.16 10.20 5.95
C LEU A 246 9.46 10.18 4.45
N CYS A 247 9.47 9.01 3.81
CA CYS A 247 9.71 8.89 2.36
C CYS A 247 8.60 9.55 1.53
N MET A 248 7.34 9.46 1.96
CA MET A 248 6.22 10.17 1.33
C MET A 248 6.43 11.69 1.38
N ALA A 249 6.88 12.23 2.51
CA ALA A 249 7.18 13.67 2.65
C ALA A 249 8.36 14.09 1.76
N ILE A 250 9.39 13.23 1.57
CA ILE A 250 10.47 13.49 0.59
C ILE A 250 9.89 13.65 -0.82
N GLY A 251 9.04 12.71 -1.25
CA GLY A 251 8.40 12.73 -2.56
C GLY A 251 7.51 13.98 -2.75
N ALA A 252 6.68 14.29 -1.76
CA ALA A 252 5.80 15.46 -1.77
C ALA A 252 6.59 16.78 -1.86
N ALA A 253 7.68 16.90 -1.10
CA ALA A 253 8.53 18.09 -1.17
C ALA A 253 9.21 18.21 -2.54
N LEU A 254 9.74 17.12 -3.11
CA LEU A 254 10.30 17.12 -4.46
C LEU A 254 9.27 17.57 -5.50
N ALA A 255 8.05 17.02 -5.44
CA ALA A 255 6.97 17.32 -6.38
C ALA A 255 6.57 18.82 -6.40
N ASN A 256 6.68 19.48 -5.25
CA ASN A 256 6.24 20.87 -5.09
C ASN A 256 7.36 21.92 -5.22
N TYR A 257 8.60 21.55 -4.92
CA TYR A 257 9.72 22.50 -4.87
C TYR A 257 10.76 22.34 -5.97
N SER A 258 10.73 21.23 -6.74
CA SER A 258 11.64 21.03 -7.86
C SER A 258 10.97 21.34 -9.20
N ALA A 259 11.57 22.23 -9.97
CA ALA A 259 11.12 22.52 -11.36
C ALA A 259 11.25 21.32 -12.32
N VAL A 260 12.03 20.31 -11.91
CA VAL A 260 12.30 19.09 -12.69
C VAL A 260 11.73 17.84 -11.99
N SER A 261 10.70 18.03 -11.15
CA SER A 261 10.06 16.92 -10.42
C SER A 261 9.56 15.81 -11.35
N ASP A 262 8.82 16.15 -12.40
CA ASP A 262 8.21 15.17 -13.29
C ASP A 262 9.25 14.24 -13.97
N PRO A 263 10.32 14.73 -14.64
CA PRO A 263 11.35 13.84 -15.17
C PRO A 263 12.16 13.08 -14.12
N VAL A 264 12.23 13.56 -12.88
CA VAL A 264 12.89 12.82 -11.78
C VAL A 264 12.00 11.70 -11.29
N MET A 265 10.71 11.94 -11.10
CA MET A 265 9.71 10.92 -10.74
C MET A 265 9.60 9.84 -11.83
N ASP A 266 9.47 10.22 -13.11
CA ASP A 266 9.51 9.30 -14.24
C ASP A 266 10.78 8.44 -14.25
N GLY A 267 11.93 9.04 -13.94
CA GLY A 267 13.20 8.34 -13.82
C GLY A 267 13.18 7.29 -12.73
N SER A 268 12.62 7.62 -11.56
CA SER A 268 12.44 6.71 -10.44
C SER A 268 11.50 5.56 -10.79
N GLU A 269 10.34 5.83 -11.38
CA GLU A 269 9.35 4.82 -11.77
C GLU A 269 9.88 3.82 -12.80
N ARG A 270 10.78 4.24 -13.68
CA ARG A 270 11.42 3.34 -14.67
C ARG A 270 12.48 2.44 -14.05
N TRP A 271 13.06 2.84 -12.94
CA TRP A 271 14.13 2.10 -12.25
C TRP A 271 13.59 1.11 -11.21
N THR A 272 12.51 1.43 -10.54
CA THR A 272 11.96 0.69 -9.39
C THR A 272 11.26 -0.65 -9.71
N PRO A 273 10.75 -0.97 -10.92
CA PRO A 273 10.02 -2.21 -11.15
C PRO A 273 10.74 -3.51 -10.74
N PRO A 274 12.07 -3.69 -10.97
CA PRO A 274 12.77 -4.88 -10.48
C PRO A 274 12.83 -4.95 -8.95
N LEU A 275 12.94 -3.80 -8.27
CA LEU A 275 12.93 -3.72 -6.82
C LEU A 275 11.56 -4.10 -6.25
N PHE A 276 10.47 -3.64 -6.86
CA PHE A 276 9.10 -4.01 -6.47
C PHE A 276 8.83 -5.49 -6.75
N MET A 277 9.32 -6.04 -7.86
CA MET A 277 9.23 -7.47 -8.13
C MET A 277 9.90 -8.28 -7.02
N LEU A 278 11.12 -7.92 -6.61
CA LEU A 278 11.83 -8.57 -5.50
C LEU A 278 11.05 -8.46 -4.19
N PHE A 279 10.52 -7.28 -3.89
CA PHE A 279 9.69 -7.06 -2.72
C PHE A 279 8.51 -8.04 -2.63
N PHE A 280 7.73 -8.17 -3.70
CA PHE A 280 6.57 -9.08 -3.70
C PHE A 280 6.97 -10.56 -3.70
N VAL A 281 8.06 -10.92 -4.36
CA VAL A 281 8.61 -12.29 -4.33
C VAL A 281 9.06 -12.65 -2.91
N ILE A 282 9.81 -11.77 -2.23
CA ILE A 282 10.26 -11.99 -0.85
C ILE A 282 9.05 -12.08 0.08
N SER A 283 8.09 -11.18 -0.04
CA SER A 283 6.84 -11.21 0.74
C SER A 283 6.06 -12.52 0.54
N GLY A 284 5.99 -13.01 -0.69
CA GLY A 284 5.39 -14.32 -0.99
C GLY A 284 6.18 -15.49 -0.40
N ALA A 285 7.53 -15.46 -0.47
CA ALA A 285 8.39 -16.49 0.08
C ALA A 285 8.34 -16.58 1.62
N GLN A 286 8.11 -15.45 2.28
CA GLN A 286 7.95 -15.38 3.73
C GLN A 286 6.57 -15.83 4.21
N PHE A 287 5.62 -16.13 3.31
CA PHE A 287 4.27 -16.53 3.70
C PHE A 287 4.28 -17.86 4.46
N ASN A 288 3.68 -17.88 5.64
CA ASN A 288 3.61 -19.05 6.51
C ASN A 288 2.23 -19.72 6.43
N PHE A 289 2.16 -20.88 5.74
CA PHE A 289 0.92 -21.64 5.61
C PHE A 289 0.34 -22.16 6.92
N SER A 290 1.15 -22.33 7.96
CA SER A 290 0.65 -22.82 9.26
C SER A 290 -0.28 -21.80 9.93
N VAL A 291 -0.04 -20.50 9.66
CA VAL A 291 -0.87 -19.40 10.18
C VAL A 291 -2.22 -19.31 9.46
N LEU A 292 -2.37 -19.97 8.30
CA LEU A 292 -3.65 -19.98 7.57
C LEU A 292 -4.80 -20.55 8.41
N LYS A 293 -4.50 -21.49 9.30
CA LYS A 293 -5.49 -22.06 10.23
C LYS A 293 -5.99 -21.04 11.26
N THR A 294 -5.16 -20.07 11.64
CA THR A 294 -5.51 -19.00 12.59
C THR A 294 -6.17 -17.79 11.92
N VAL A 295 -6.06 -17.67 10.58
CA VAL A 295 -6.71 -16.59 9.81
C VAL A 295 -8.23 -16.70 9.85
N GLY A 296 -8.79 -17.90 9.81
CA GLY A 296 -10.20 -18.28 9.98
C GLY A 296 -11.22 -17.13 10.04
N ALA A 297 -11.80 -16.93 11.23
CA ALA A 297 -12.85 -15.90 11.43
C ALA A 297 -12.34 -14.47 11.18
N VAL A 298 -11.09 -14.15 11.60
CA VAL A 298 -10.50 -12.80 11.41
C VAL A 298 -10.42 -12.45 9.93
N GLY A 299 -9.98 -13.38 9.08
CA GLY A 299 -9.87 -13.16 7.65
C GLY A 299 -11.23 -12.94 6.97
N VAL A 300 -12.22 -13.74 7.34
CA VAL A 300 -13.60 -13.57 6.83
C VAL A 300 -14.17 -12.23 7.27
N ILE A 301 -14.06 -11.88 8.54
CA ILE A 301 -14.51 -10.58 9.07
C ILE A 301 -13.79 -9.45 8.34
N TYR A 302 -12.48 -9.53 8.18
CA TYR A 302 -11.70 -8.51 7.49
C TYR A 302 -12.20 -8.30 6.05
N ILE A 303 -12.34 -9.36 5.26
CA ILE A 303 -12.81 -9.27 3.86
C ILE A 303 -14.21 -8.67 3.79
N LEU A 304 -15.15 -9.15 4.58
CA LEU A 304 -16.52 -8.67 4.53
C LEU A 304 -16.64 -7.22 5.03
N MET A 305 -16.09 -6.94 6.21
CA MET A 305 -16.23 -5.61 6.83
C MET A 305 -15.46 -4.53 6.06
N ARG A 306 -14.30 -4.85 5.51
CA ARG A 306 -13.61 -3.93 4.60
C ARG A 306 -14.47 -3.62 3.37
N SER A 307 -15.07 -4.64 2.75
CA SER A 307 -15.93 -4.44 1.57
C SER A 307 -17.13 -3.54 1.88
N PHE A 308 -17.81 -3.79 2.99
CA PHE A 308 -18.90 -2.94 3.43
C PHE A 308 -18.44 -1.53 3.82
N GLY A 309 -17.32 -1.42 4.54
CA GLY A 309 -16.75 -0.14 4.97
C GLY A 309 -16.36 0.75 3.79
N LYS A 310 -15.68 0.19 2.79
CA LYS A 310 -15.35 0.89 1.53
C LYS A 310 -16.63 1.35 0.81
N TYR A 311 -17.61 0.48 0.67
CA TYR A 311 -18.86 0.81 -0.01
C TYR A 311 -19.63 1.92 0.70
N PHE A 312 -19.93 1.75 1.99
CA PHE A 312 -20.71 2.72 2.75
C PHE A 312 -19.96 4.02 3.02
N GLY A 313 -18.64 3.93 3.26
CA GLY A 313 -17.76 5.09 3.41
C GLY A 313 -17.74 5.95 2.15
N ALA A 314 -17.52 5.33 0.98
CA ALA A 314 -17.57 6.02 -0.31
C ALA A 314 -18.97 6.61 -0.59
N MET A 315 -20.03 5.86 -0.30
CA MET A 315 -21.40 6.35 -0.48
C MET A 315 -21.68 7.58 0.40
N LEU A 316 -21.24 7.57 1.65
CA LEU A 316 -21.39 8.70 2.58
C LEU A 316 -20.55 9.90 2.13
N GLY A 317 -19.30 9.69 1.79
CA GLY A 317 -18.41 10.73 1.27
C GLY A 317 -18.97 11.37 -0.01
N CYS A 318 -19.46 10.56 -0.95
CA CYS A 318 -20.14 11.03 -2.16
C CYS A 318 -21.43 11.82 -1.85
N LYS A 319 -22.20 11.42 -0.83
CA LYS A 319 -23.39 12.15 -0.40
C LYS A 319 -23.05 13.52 0.15
N ILE A 320 -22.01 13.60 1.01
CA ILE A 320 -21.52 14.86 1.60
C ILE A 320 -20.91 15.76 0.52
N ALA A 321 -20.16 15.20 -0.41
CA ALA A 321 -19.55 15.93 -1.53
C ALA A 321 -20.57 16.38 -2.59
N GLY A 322 -21.85 15.99 -2.48
CA GLY A 322 -22.89 16.40 -3.43
C GLY A 322 -22.76 15.79 -4.82
N THR A 323 -22.21 14.56 -4.95
CA THR A 323 -22.07 13.88 -6.25
C THR A 323 -23.38 13.31 -6.77
N GLU A 324 -23.40 12.89 -8.03
CA GLU A 324 -24.57 12.26 -8.68
C GLU A 324 -24.92 10.92 -8.02
N LYS A 325 -26.19 10.51 -8.13
CA LYS A 325 -26.70 9.24 -7.57
C LYS A 325 -25.95 8.03 -8.10
N THR A 326 -25.53 8.04 -9.37
CA THR A 326 -24.78 6.97 -10.01
C THR A 326 -23.41 6.79 -9.37
N VAL A 327 -22.69 7.89 -9.12
CA VAL A 327 -21.38 7.87 -8.43
C VAL A 327 -21.54 7.32 -7.01
N ARG A 328 -22.52 7.81 -6.25
CA ARG A 328 -22.81 7.32 -4.87
C ARG A 328 -23.05 5.82 -4.81
N LYS A 329 -23.72 5.25 -5.82
CA LYS A 329 -24.11 3.85 -5.85
C LYS A 329 -22.98 2.92 -6.25
N TYR A 330 -22.11 3.34 -7.17
CA TYR A 330 -21.17 2.42 -7.82
C TYR A 330 -19.70 2.65 -7.46
N LEU A 331 -19.31 3.85 -7.02
CA LEU A 331 -17.91 4.18 -6.72
C LEU A 331 -17.29 3.22 -5.67
N GLY A 332 -17.98 2.99 -4.55
CA GLY A 332 -17.43 2.15 -3.49
C GLY A 332 -17.16 0.70 -3.90
N ILE A 333 -17.90 0.18 -4.91
CA ILE A 333 -17.65 -1.16 -5.46
C ILE A 333 -16.35 -1.20 -6.27
N THR A 334 -16.02 -0.11 -6.95
CA THR A 334 -14.78 -0.02 -7.75
C THR A 334 -13.52 0.19 -6.92
N LEU A 335 -13.66 0.47 -5.61
CA LEU A 335 -12.57 0.66 -4.65
C LEU A 335 -12.21 -0.61 -3.85
N LEU A 336 -12.83 -1.76 -4.18
CA LEU A 336 -12.59 -3.03 -3.49
C LEU A 336 -11.24 -3.68 -3.74
N PRO A 337 -10.60 -3.60 -4.93
CA PRO A 337 -9.29 -4.18 -5.13
C PRO A 337 -8.27 -3.75 -4.08
N GLN A 338 -7.43 -4.69 -3.62
CA GLN A 338 -6.40 -4.44 -2.61
C GLN A 338 -5.13 -5.21 -2.99
N ALA A 339 -3.97 -4.54 -2.98
CA ALA A 339 -2.69 -5.16 -3.35
C ALA A 339 -1.48 -4.48 -2.69
N GLY A 340 -0.58 -3.93 -3.47
CA GLY A 340 0.76 -3.47 -3.15
C GLY A 340 0.97 -2.79 -1.80
N VAL A 341 0.32 -1.67 -1.59
CA VAL A 341 0.47 -0.87 -0.35
C VAL A 341 -0.01 -1.64 0.88
N ALA A 342 -1.14 -2.38 0.76
CA ALA A 342 -1.65 -3.22 1.85
C ALA A 342 -0.66 -4.33 2.23
N ILE A 343 -0.03 -4.98 1.25
CA ILE A 343 0.98 -6.01 1.48
C ILE A 343 2.20 -5.40 2.17
N GLY A 344 2.61 -4.20 1.74
CA GLY A 344 3.68 -3.47 2.37
C GLY A 344 3.45 -3.15 3.84
N MET A 345 2.27 -2.63 4.15
CA MET A 345 1.87 -2.36 5.54
C MET A 345 1.75 -3.65 6.37
N ALA A 346 1.24 -4.72 5.77
CA ALA A 346 1.19 -6.03 6.43
C ALA A 346 2.59 -6.58 6.72
N GLN A 347 3.57 -6.32 5.87
CA GLN A 347 4.97 -6.67 6.15
C GLN A 347 5.53 -5.84 7.31
N LEU A 348 5.24 -4.54 7.37
CA LEU A 348 5.64 -3.68 8.47
C LEU A 348 5.00 -4.09 9.81
N SER A 349 3.82 -4.72 9.80
CA SER A 349 3.16 -5.17 11.03
C SER A 349 4.01 -6.17 11.83
N LEU A 350 4.94 -6.89 11.18
CA LEU A 350 5.88 -7.79 11.86
C LEU A 350 6.80 -7.06 12.85
N THR A 351 7.12 -5.80 12.58
CA THR A 351 7.97 -4.97 13.44
C THR A 351 7.16 -4.05 14.35
N VAL A 352 5.96 -3.66 13.94
CA VAL A 352 5.09 -2.74 14.68
C VAL A 352 4.39 -3.45 15.83
N VAL A 353 3.83 -4.62 15.57
CA VAL A 353 3.08 -5.47 16.53
C VAL A 353 3.53 -6.93 16.37
N PRO A 354 4.74 -7.29 16.87
CA PRO A 354 5.35 -8.59 16.61
C PRO A 354 4.48 -9.78 17.04
N GLU A 355 3.71 -9.64 18.11
CA GLU A 355 2.81 -10.68 18.63
C GLU A 355 1.75 -11.10 17.60
N TYR A 356 1.20 -10.14 16.84
CA TYR A 356 0.13 -10.38 15.85
C TYR A 356 0.59 -10.22 14.40
N GLY A 357 1.83 -9.81 14.17
CA GLY A 357 2.36 -9.45 12.86
C GLY A 357 2.19 -10.55 11.81
N GLU A 358 2.52 -11.80 12.16
CA GLU A 358 2.34 -12.96 11.28
C GLU A 358 0.87 -13.20 10.93
N GLN A 359 -0.03 -13.07 11.90
CA GLN A 359 -1.47 -13.23 11.68
C GLN A 359 -2.02 -12.13 10.78
N ILE A 360 -1.64 -10.87 11.03
CA ILE A 360 -2.02 -9.71 10.22
C ILE A 360 -1.55 -9.92 8.78
N ARG A 361 -0.29 -10.29 8.59
CA ARG A 361 0.29 -10.55 7.27
C ARG A 361 -0.47 -11.65 6.53
N ALA A 362 -0.77 -12.76 7.19
CA ALA A 362 -1.52 -13.87 6.59
C ALA A 362 -2.95 -13.46 6.19
N VAL A 363 -3.66 -12.73 7.06
CA VAL A 363 -5.01 -12.19 6.77
C VAL A 363 -4.97 -11.31 5.53
N VAL A 364 -4.04 -10.35 5.48
CA VAL A 364 -3.95 -9.39 4.38
C VAL A 364 -3.56 -10.06 3.07
N LEU A 365 -2.60 -10.99 3.07
CA LEU A 365 -2.21 -11.72 1.87
C LEU A 365 -3.36 -12.58 1.32
N CYS A 366 -4.08 -13.29 2.20
CA CYS A 366 -5.27 -14.05 1.78
C CYS A 366 -6.36 -13.13 1.23
N ALA A 367 -6.65 -12.02 1.91
CA ALA A 367 -7.62 -11.05 1.46
C ALA A 367 -7.24 -10.42 0.11
N THR A 368 -5.95 -10.09 -0.06
CA THR A 368 -5.42 -9.57 -1.32
C THR A 368 -5.67 -10.54 -2.48
N LEU A 369 -5.39 -11.83 -2.30
CA LEU A 369 -5.69 -12.83 -3.33
C LEU A 369 -7.16 -12.86 -3.72
N VAL A 370 -8.07 -12.79 -2.74
CA VAL A 370 -9.51 -12.73 -2.98
C VAL A 370 -9.88 -11.45 -3.75
N TYR A 371 -9.38 -10.30 -3.31
CA TYR A 371 -9.68 -9.01 -3.94
C TYR A 371 -9.07 -8.84 -5.33
N GLU A 372 -7.91 -9.41 -5.59
CA GLU A 372 -7.28 -9.44 -6.91
C GLU A 372 -8.09 -10.25 -7.91
N LEU A 373 -8.73 -11.34 -7.47
CA LEU A 373 -9.60 -12.17 -8.32
C LEU A 373 -11.00 -11.55 -8.52
N VAL A 374 -11.62 -11.11 -7.43
CA VAL A 374 -13.03 -10.67 -7.43
C VAL A 374 -13.16 -9.17 -7.76
N GLY A 375 -12.19 -8.35 -7.35
CA GLY A 375 -12.24 -6.89 -7.47
C GLY A 375 -12.37 -6.39 -8.91
N PRO A 376 -11.55 -6.83 -9.87
CA PRO A 376 -11.70 -6.43 -11.28
C PRO A 376 -13.06 -6.80 -11.89
N LEU A 377 -13.59 -7.97 -11.51
CA LEU A 377 -14.91 -8.40 -11.95
C LEU A 377 -16.03 -7.49 -11.41
N LEU A 378 -15.97 -7.18 -10.12
CA LEU A 378 -16.94 -6.27 -9.47
C LEU A 378 -16.83 -4.86 -10.02
N THR A 379 -15.62 -4.37 -10.27
CA THR A 379 -15.37 -3.07 -10.91
C THR A 379 -15.99 -3.02 -12.31
N LYS A 380 -15.77 -4.05 -13.14
CA LYS A 380 -16.40 -4.17 -14.46
C LYS A 380 -17.92 -4.13 -14.36
N LEU A 381 -18.52 -4.95 -13.48
CA LEU A 381 -19.97 -5.01 -13.29
C LEU A 381 -20.55 -3.67 -12.80
N ALA A 382 -19.86 -2.98 -11.89
CA ALA A 382 -20.26 -1.66 -11.40
C ALA A 382 -20.26 -0.63 -12.52
N LEU A 383 -19.19 -0.55 -13.32
CA LEU A 383 -19.10 0.39 -14.45
C LEU A 383 -20.08 0.06 -15.59
N GLN A 384 -20.36 -1.22 -15.84
CA GLN A 384 -21.41 -1.63 -16.79
C GLN A 384 -22.80 -1.18 -16.31
N LYS A 385 -23.12 -1.40 -15.03
CA LYS A 385 -24.40 -0.96 -14.45
C LYS A 385 -24.51 0.55 -14.34
N ALA A 386 -23.39 1.26 -14.24
CA ALA A 386 -23.33 2.71 -14.30
C ALA A 386 -23.52 3.26 -15.73
N GLY A 387 -23.50 2.40 -16.76
CA GLY A 387 -23.60 2.81 -18.17
C GLY A 387 -22.29 3.36 -18.76
N GLU A 388 -21.18 3.17 -18.10
CA GLU A 388 -19.86 3.71 -18.49
C GLU A 388 -19.01 2.75 -19.33
N ILE A 389 -19.42 1.50 -19.44
CA ILE A 389 -18.86 0.51 -20.36
C ILE A 389 -19.94 0.17 -21.40
N LYS A 390 -19.63 0.41 -22.69
CA LYS A 390 -20.52 -0.02 -23.77
C LYS A 390 -20.69 -1.53 -23.71
N LYS A 391 -21.94 -2.00 -23.70
CA LYS A 391 -22.22 -3.43 -23.90
C LYS A 391 -21.59 -3.82 -25.25
N THR A 392 -20.58 -4.66 -25.23
CA THR A 392 -20.18 -5.40 -26.44
C THR A 392 -21.37 -6.24 -26.84
N ALA A 393 -21.95 -5.91 -28.00
CA ALA A 393 -23.01 -6.67 -28.65
C ALA A 393 -22.49 -8.09 -28.94
#